data_b4110bc1230d29a729074845b0d725ba
#
_entry.id   b4110bc1230d29a729074845b0d725ba
#
_cell.length_a   1.000
_cell.length_b   1.000
_cell.length_c   1.000
_cell.angle_alpha   90.00
_cell.angle_beta   90.00
_cell.angle_gamma   90.00
#
_symmetry.space_group_name_H-M   'P 1'
#
loop_
_entity.id
_entity.type
_entity.pdbx_description
1 polymer ?
#
loop_
_entity_poly.entity_id
_entity_poly.type
_entity_poly.pdbx_seq_one_letter_code
_entity_poly.pdbx_strand_id
1 'polypeptide(L)'
;MTRRWQLFWLLEAGLFMILCFQIASNPPVLVGVISGVVALVIGSHVKHFKTFWLTAGAILVTVALFVNPMVWIILFLAACATLHVFAGRNSTLGPWAQKHFLAVTTKEPTAKAGKTHKRPWFGDTHIGATQFEWDDINMTVMAGDTIIDLGNTYLPKGDNVVVVRKGFGKTRVLVPVGVGVAIEHSALVGELAVNGQPVALKNETFSYYSDDYDAASRRIHILTNVLVGDLEVLAV
;
A
#
# COMPACT_ATOMS: atom_id res chain seq x y z
N MET A 1 24.77 15.93 -1.86
CA MET A 1 24.11 14.78 -2.50
C MET A 1 24.69 13.51 -1.91
N THR A 2 23.88 12.59 -1.42
CA THR A 2 24.38 11.31 -0.88
C THR A 2 24.88 10.43 -2.02
N ARG A 3 25.91 9.59 -1.78
CA ARG A 3 26.52 8.66 -2.76
C ARG A 3 25.47 7.81 -3.52
N ARG A 4 24.34 7.50 -2.88
CA ARG A 4 23.21 6.75 -3.47
C ARG A 4 22.51 7.52 -4.60
N TRP A 5 22.33 8.85 -4.45
CA TRP A 5 21.76 9.70 -5.48
C TRP A 5 22.69 9.87 -6.70
N GLN A 6 23.98 9.89 -6.48
CA GLN A 6 24.96 9.94 -7.57
C GLN A 6 24.91 8.66 -8.40
N LEU A 7 24.82 7.49 -7.75
CA LEU A 7 24.68 6.21 -8.43
C LEU A 7 23.37 6.10 -9.22
N PHE A 8 22.26 6.60 -8.68
CA PHE A 8 20.98 6.64 -9.37
C PHE A 8 21.06 7.48 -10.65
N TRP A 9 21.56 8.71 -10.56
CA TRP A 9 21.69 9.58 -11.71
C TRP A 9 22.67 9.04 -12.77
N LEU A 10 23.71 8.34 -12.35
CA LEU A 10 24.66 7.71 -13.26
C LEU A 10 24.02 6.53 -14.00
N LEU A 11 23.19 5.75 -13.33
CA LEU A 11 22.41 4.66 -13.92
C LEU A 11 21.37 5.19 -14.91
N GLU A 12 20.60 6.21 -14.53
CA GLU A 12 19.62 6.86 -15.42
C GLU A 12 20.28 7.49 -16.66
N ALA A 13 21.42 8.13 -16.50
CA ALA A 13 22.19 8.66 -17.61
C ALA A 13 22.67 7.56 -18.56
N GLY A 14 23.11 6.42 -18.02
CA GLY A 14 23.49 5.25 -18.81
C GLY A 14 22.31 4.68 -19.62
N LEU A 15 21.14 4.52 -18.97
CA LEU A 15 19.91 4.06 -19.63
C LEU A 15 19.44 5.05 -20.71
N PHE A 16 19.54 6.33 -20.45
CA PHE A 16 19.22 7.36 -21.44
C PHE A 16 20.14 7.31 -22.65
N MET A 17 21.46 7.07 -22.47
CA MET A 17 22.38 6.85 -23.58
C MET A 17 22.01 5.60 -24.41
N ILE A 18 21.65 4.52 -23.76
CA ILE A 18 21.19 3.30 -24.43
C ILE A 18 19.91 3.58 -25.24
N LEU A 19 18.97 4.34 -24.66
CA LEU A 19 17.76 4.76 -25.35
C LEU A 19 18.07 5.58 -26.61
N CYS A 20 18.95 6.58 -26.52
CA CYS A 20 19.38 7.36 -27.66
C CYS A 20 20.01 6.47 -28.75
N PHE A 21 20.86 5.54 -28.37
CA PHE A 21 21.47 4.60 -29.30
C PHE A 21 20.43 3.68 -29.97
N GLN A 22 19.46 3.17 -29.23
CA GLN A 22 18.38 2.32 -29.77
C GLN A 22 17.49 3.11 -30.75
N ILE A 23 17.15 4.38 -30.43
CA ILE A 23 16.37 5.23 -31.35
C ILE A 23 17.17 5.45 -32.63
N ALA A 24 18.46 5.77 -32.53
CA ALA A 24 19.33 5.99 -33.70
C ALA A 24 19.51 4.73 -34.55
N SER A 25 19.54 3.57 -33.92
CA SER A 25 19.73 2.26 -34.60
C SER A 25 18.44 1.69 -35.16
N ASN A 26 17.27 2.27 -34.87
CA ASN A 26 15.96 1.80 -35.35
C ASN A 26 15.34 2.84 -36.31
N PRO A 27 15.51 2.67 -37.66
CA PRO A 27 15.10 3.66 -38.65
C PRO A 27 13.60 4.05 -38.54
N PRO A 28 12.64 3.15 -38.35
CA PRO A 28 11.22 3.50 -38.19
C PRO A 28 10.96 4.42 -36.98
N VAL A 29 11.61 4.16 -35.85
CA VAL A 29 11.46 4.97 -34.63
C VAL A 29 12.12 6.32 -34.82
N LEU A 30 13.32 6.35 -35.42
CA LEU A 30 14.05 7.57 -35.72
C LEU A 30 13.26 8.52 -36.64
N VAL A 31 12.67 7.98 -37.73
CA VAL A 31 11.81 8.75 -38.63
C VAL A 31 10.57 9.26 -37.89
N GLY A 32 9.95 8.45 -37.03
CA GLY A 32 8.83 8.86 -36.20
C GLY A 32 9.15 10.04 -35.27
N VAL A 33 10.30 9.97 -34.60
CA VAL A 33 10.77 11.07 -33.73
C VAL A 33 11.10 12.32 -34.53
N ILE A 34 11.85 12.20 -35.62
CA ILE A 34 12.21 13.35 -36.46
C ILE A 34 10.98 14.02 -37.04
N SER A 35 10.05 13.26 -37.63
CA SER A 35 8.83 13.81 -38.22
C SER A 35 7.94 14.46 -37.17
N GLY A 36 7.86 13.88 -35.97
CA GLY A 36 7.13 14.47 -34.86
C GLY A 36 7.74 15.79 -34.38
N VAL A 37 9.07 15.87 -34.26
CA VAL A 37 9.78 17.12 -33.92
C VAL A 37 9.60 18.17 -35.01
N VAL A 38 9.71 17.81 -36.27
CA VAL A 38 9.45 18.73 -37.40
C VAL A 38 8.02 19.26 -37.34
N ALA A 39 7.04 18.42 -37.09
CA ALA A 39 5.65 18.84 -36.94
C ALA A 39 5.45 19.82 -35.77
N LEU A 40 6.12 19.59 -34.63
CA LEU A 40 6.11 20.51 -33.47
C LEU A 40 6.72 21.87 -33.84
N VAL A 41 7.85 21.87 -34.54
CA VAL A 41 8.51 23.11 -34.99
C VAL A 41 7.62 23.87 -35.97
N ILE A 42 7.03 23.20 -36.96
CA ILE A 42 6.05 23.81 -37.89
C ILE A 42 4.89 24.40 -37.09
N GLY A 43 4.29 23.65 -36.18
CA GLY A 43 3.19 24.10 -35.33
C GLY A 43 3.53 25.31 -34.45
N SER A 44 4.80 25.48 -34.04
CA SER A 44 5.22 26.66 -33.28
C SER A 44 5.31 27.94 -34.13
N HIS A 45 5.55 27.82 -35.43
CA HIS A 45 5.79 28.97 -36.35
C HIS A 45 4.55 29.30 -37.20
N VAL A 46 3.67 28.33 -37.50
CA VAL A 46 2.52 28.52 -38.39
C VAL A 46 1.27 28.91 -37.59
N LYS A 47 0.65 30.05 -37.91
CA LYS A 47 -0.60 30.49 -37.24
C LYS A 47 -1.82 29.69 -37.66
N HIS A 48 -1.89 29.23 -38.93
CA HIS A 48 -2.97 28.39 -39.42
C HIS A 48 -2.74 26.93 -39.09
N PHE A 49 -3.75 26.24 -38.58
CA PHE A 49 -3.66 24.84 -38.11
C PHE A 49 -2.60 24.57 -37.01
N LYS A 50 -2.28 25.58 -36.21
CA LYS A 50 -1.28 25.47 -35.11
C LYS A 50 -1.57 24.27 -34.20
N THR A 51 -2.82 24.14 -33.74
CA THR A 51 -3.24 23.08 -32.85
C THR A 51 -3.06 21.69 -33.47
N PHE A 52 -3.42 21.56 -34.76
CA PHE A 52 -3.27 20.30 -35.49
C PHE A 52 -1.79 19.85 -35.55
N TRP A 53 -0.87 20.76 -35.95
CA TRP A 53 0.54 20.41 -36.03
C TRP A 53 1.15 20.09 -34.68
N LEU A 54 0.78 20.81 -33.62
CA LEU A 54 1.27 20.55 -32.26
C LEU A 54 0.73 19.22 -31.72
N THR A 55 -0.56 18.92 -31.91
CA THR A 55 -1.12 17.65 -31.44
C THR A 55 -0.59 16.46 -32.24
N ALA A 56 -0.53 16.55 -33.55
CA ALA A 56 0.03 15.50 -34.40
C ALA A 56 1.50 15.24 -34.08
N GLY A 57 2.31 16.30 -33.94
CA GLY A 57 3.72 16.17 -33.55
C GLY A 57 3.91 15.55 -32.17
N ALA A 58 3.12 15.99 -31.20
CA ALA A 58 3.14 15.41 -29.85
C ALA A 58 2.78 13.93 -29.85
N ILE A 59 1.73 13.54 -30.56
CA ILE A 59 1.32 12.13 -30.68
C ILE A 59 2.41 11.30 -31.33
N LEU A 60 2.99 11.77 -32.45
CA LEU A 60 4.06 11.04 -33.16
C LEU A 60 5.27 10.80 -32.27
N VAL A 61 5.75 11.83 -31.57
CA VAL A 61 6.90 11.71 -30.66
C VAL A 61 6.56 10.75 -29.52
N THR A 62 5.37 10.91 -28.91
CA THR A 62 4.94 10.04 -27.79
C THR A 62 4.86 8.60 -28.22
N VAL A 63 4.18 8.28 -29.31
CA VAL A 63 4.07 6.90 -29.80
C VAL A 63 5.44 6.33 -30.15
N ALA A 64 6.29 7.09 -30.84
CA ALA A 64 7.64 6.62 -31.20
C ALA A 64 8.50 6.31 -29.97
N LEU A 65 8.38 7.08 -28.88
CA LEU A 65 9.10 6.84 -27.63
C LEU A 65 8.50 5.63 -26.86
N PHE A 66 7.19 5.56 -26.71
CA PHE A 66 6.54 4.53 -25.89
C PHE A 66 6.54 3.14 -26.52
N VAL A 67 6.79 3.01 -27.83
CA VAL A 67 7.04 1.72 -28.48
C VAL A 67 8.39 1.13 -28.02
N ASN A 68 9.32 1.95 -27.53
CA ASN A 68 10.61 1.45 -27.07
C ASN A 68 10.53 0.92 -25.61
N PRO A 69 10.88 -0.35 -25.33
CA PRO A 69 10.81 -0.92 -23.99
C PRO A 69 11.73 -0.23 -22.98
N MET A 70 12.82 0.40 -23.41
CA MET A 70 13.72 1.15 -22.51
C MET A 70 13.04 2.35 -21.84
N VAL A 71 12.07 2.98 -22.50
CA VAL A 71 11.30 4.08 -21.90
C VAL A 71 10.53 3.59 -20.69
N TRP A 72 9.94 2.39 -20.75
CA TRP A 72 9.24 1.78 -19.63
C TRP A 72 10.15 1.46 -18.46
N ILE A 73 11.37 0.99 -18.73
CA ILE A 73 12.37 0.72 -17.68
C ILE A 73 12.77 2.03 -16.98
N ILE A 74 13.07 3.08 -17.75
CA ILE A 74 13.41 4.40 -17.21
C ILE A 74 12.26 4.95 -16.35
N LEU A 75 11.02 4.89 -16.85
CA LEU A 75 9.85 5.36 -16.12
C LEU A 75 9.61 4.54 -14.84
N PHE A 76 9.80 3.22 -14.89
CA PHE A 76 9.68 2.35 -13.72
C PHE A 76 10.72 2.70 -12.65
N LEU A 77 11.98 2.88 -13.03
CA LEU A 77 13.04 3.26 -12.10
C LEU A 77 12.82 4.67 -11.52
N ALA A 78 12.39 5.60 -12.35
CA ALA A 78 12.04 6.95 -11.89
C ALA A 78 10.86 6.92 -10.90
N ALA A 79 9.82 6.10 -11.16
CA ALA A 79 8.71 5.90 -10.24
C ALA A 79 9.16 5.26 -8.93
N CYS A 80 10.02 4.24 -8.96
CA CYS A 80 10.61 3.65 -7.77
C CYS A 80 11.43 4.66 -6.96
N ALA A 81 12.24 5.49 -7.62
CA ALA A 81 13.02 6.53 -6.96
C ALA A 81 12.14 7.61 -6.32
N THR A 82 11.10 8.05 -7.01
CA THR A 82 10.13 9.02 -6.45
C THR A 82 9.39 8.42 -5.26
N LEU A 83 8.89 7.19 -5.36
CA LEU A 83 8.27 6.48 -4.23
C LEU A 83 9.23 6.34 -3.05
N HIS A 84 10.50 6.01 -3.32
CA HIS A 84 11.54 5.93 -2.27
C HIS A 84 11.77 7.30 -1.61
N VAL A 85 11.75 8.39 -2.36
CA VAL A 85 11.91 9.76 -1.83
C VAL A 85 10.69 10.18 -1.01
N PHE A 86 9.48 9.92 -1.49
CA PHE A 86 8.25 10.22 -0.75
C PHE A 86 8.08 9.33 0.49
N ALA A 87 8.41 8.05 0.40
CA ALA A 87 8.42 7.14 1.53
C ALA A 87 9.58 7.47 2.50
N GLY A 88 10.75 7.84 2.00
CA GLY A 88 11.97 8.07 2.78
C GLY A 88 12.02 9.35 3.59
N ARG A 89 11.03 10.23 3.47
CA ARG A 89 11.00 11.45 4.30
C ARG A 89 10.49 11.20 5.71
N ASN A 90 9.87 10.04 5.97
CA ASN A 90 9.38 9.63 7.29
C ASN A 90 9.40 8.13 7.57
N SER A 91 10.05 7.32 6.77
CA SER A 91 10.24 5.90 7.07
C SER A 91 11.64 5.48 6.66
N THR A 92 12.41 5.01 7.62
CA THR A 92 13.51 4.09 7.36
C THR A 92 12.90 2.87 6.67
N LEU A 93 12.97 2.83 5.33
CA LEU A 93 12.80 1.57 4.62
C LEU A 93 14.01 0.72 5.01
N GLY A 94 13.91 0.08 6.16
CA GLY A 94 14.77 -1.02 6.52
C GLY A 94 14.51 -2.20 5.59
N PRO A 95 15.44 -3.16 5.51
CA PRO A 95 15.31 -4.30 4.63
C PRO A 95 13.97 -5.01 4.87
N TRP A 96 13.38 -5.54 3.82
CA TRP A 96 12.05 -6.16 3.69
C TRP A 96 11.64 -7.21 4.73
N ALA A 97 12.33 -7.33 5.85
CA ALA A 97 12.12 -8.32 6.91
C ALA A 97 12.33 -7.80 8.33
N GLN A 98 12.22 -6.50 8.60
CA GLN A 98 12.19 -6.05 10.00
C GLN A 98 10.75 -6.03 10.50
N LYS A 99 10.45 -7.01 11.38
CA LYS A 99 9.28 -6.97 12.24
C LYS A 99 9.33 -5.68 13.07
N HIS A 100 8.50 -4.68 12.70
CA HIS A 100 8.36 -3.49 13.51
C HIS A 100 7.50 -3.83 14.74
N PHE A 101 8.15 -4.01 15.87
CA PHE A 101 7.47 -4.03 17.15
C PHE A 101 7.06 -2.59 17.48
N LEU A 102 5.78 -2.30 17.42
CA LEU A 102 5.22 -1.05 17.92
C LEU A 102 5.02 -1.19 19.43
N ALA A 103 6.02 -0.78 20.19
CA ALA A 103 5.81 -0.51 21.61
C ALA A 103 4.88 0.71 21.71
N VAL A 104 3.64 0.51 22.12
CA VAL A 104 2.73 1.60 22.44
C VAL A 104 3.15 2.17 23.77
N THR A 105 3.82 3.31 23.75
CA THR A 105 4.11 4.07 24.97
C THR A 105 2.82 4.70 25.43
N THR A 106 2.29 4.25 26.55
CA THR A 106 1.09 4.76 27.21
C THR A 106 1.33 6.19 27.70
N LYS A 107 0.57 7.15 27.16
CA LYS A 107 0.29 8.42 27.80
C LYS A 107 -1.19 8.44 28.17
N GLU A 108 -1.50 8.82 29.41
CA GLU A 108 -2.89 8.98 29.86
C GLU A 108 -3.69 9.83 28.88
N PRO A 109 -4.92 9.41 28.52
CA PRO A 109 -5.76 10.18 27.62
C PRO A 109 -6.19 11.47 28.30
N THR A 110 -5.55 12.57 27.95
CA THR A 110 -6.11 13.89 28.24
C THR A 110 -7.37 14.05 27.39
N ALA A 111 -8.52 14.15 28.01
CA ALA A 111 -9.86 14.03 27.43
C ALA A 111 -10.22 14.98 26.25
N LYS A 112 -9.28 15.76 25.73
CA LYS A 112 -9.51 16.73 24.63
C LYS A 112 -8.35 16.89 23.65
N ALA A 113 -7.25 16.14 23.75
CA ALA A 113 -6.15 16.22 22.80
C ALA A 113 -6.25 15.07 21.78
N GLY A 114 -6.28 15.39 20.48
CA GLY A 114 -6.26 14.39 19.42
C GLY A 114 -4.98 13.57 19.47
N LYS A 115 -5.11 12.24 19.41
CA LYS A 115 -3.98 11.29 19.32
C LYS A 115 -3.71 10.95 17.86
N THR A 116 -2.47 11.01 17.43
CA THR A 116 -2.06 10.59 16.08
C THR A 116 -1.16 9.37 16.17
N HIS A 117 -1.59 8.25 15.60
CA HIS A 117 -0.82 7.04 15.50
C HIS A 117 -0.23 6.94 14.09
N LYS A 118 1.09 7.10 13.94
CA LYS A 118 1.80 6.85 12.68
C LYS A 118 2.04 5.35 12.53
N ARG A 119 1.60 4.78 11.40
CA ARG A 119 1.84 3.38 11.04
C ARG A 119 2.47 3.30 9.65
N PRO A 120 3.34 2.31 9.38
CA PRO A 120 3.89 2.10 8.06
C PRO A 120 2.78 1.66 7.08
N TRP A 121 2.88 2.08 5.84
CA TRP A 121 1.94 1.67 4.78
C TRP A 121 2.22 0.25 4.29
N PHE A 122 3.47 -0.19 4.41
CA PHE A 122 3.97 -1.49 3.96
C PHE A 122 4.80 -2.16 5.05
N GLY A 123 4.66 -3.48 5.16
CA GLY A 123 5.39 -4.31 6.11
C GLY A 123 4.51 -4.91 7.20
N ASP A 124 5.08 -5.87 7.91
CA ASP A 124 4.38 -6.61 8.94
C ASP A 124 4.20 -5.76 10.20
N THR A 125 3.04 -5.89 10.82
CA THR A 125 2.69 -5.17 12.05
C THR A 125 2.24 -6.16 13.12
N HIS A 126 2.79 -6.03 14.33
CA HIS A 126 2.37 -6.81 15.47
C HIS A 126 1.93 -5.87 16.61
N ILE A 127 0.63 -5.85 16.90
CA ILE A 127 0.05 -5.15 18.04
C ILE A 127 -0.12 -6.17 19.16
N GLY A 128 0.33 -5.83 20.38
CA GLY A 128 0.28 -6.73 21.52
C GLY A 128 1.48 -7.65 21.64
N ALA A 129 2.63 -7.35 21.01
CA ALA A 129 3.89 -8.05 21.27
C ALA A 129 4.35 -7.91 22.73
N THR A 130 3.91 -6.86 23.41
CA THR A 130 4.10 -6.60 24.83
C THR A 130 2.79 -6.13 25.43
N GLN A 131 2.67 -6.11 26.76
CA GLN A 131 1.50 -5.57 27.44
C GLN A 131 1.26 -4.10 27.01
N PHE A 132 0.02 -3.79 26.66
CA PHE A 132 -0.39 -2.46 26.24
C PHE A 132 -1.76 -2.10 26.84
N GLU A 133 -1.98 -0.80 27.04
CA GLU A 133 -3.27 -0.29 27.43
C GLU A 133 -4.22 -0.31 26.26
N TRP A 134 -5.43 -0.79 26.48
CA TRP A 134 -6.44 -0.89 25.43
C TRP A 134 -6.89 0.50 24.96
N ASP A 135 -6.93 0.65 23.68
CA ASP A 135 -7.66 1.72 22.96
C ASP A 135 -8.22 1.09 21.68
N ASP A 136 -9.37 1.52 21.22
CA ASP A 136 -9.97 0.99 20.01
C ASP A 136 -8.99 1.10 18.83
N ILE A 137 -8.86 -0.01 18.11
CA ILE A 137 -7.90 -0.09 17.01
C ILE A 137 -8.57 0.33 15.70
N ASN A 138 -8.07 1.37 15.07
CA ASN A 138 -8.47 1.75 13.72
C ASN A 138 -7.21 1.94 12.87
N MET A 139 -7.02 1.05 11.88
CA MET A 139 -5.81 1.05 11.08
C MET A 139 -6.06 0.79 9.59
N THR A 140 -5.17 1.38 8.78
CA THR A 140 -5.11 1.14 7.34
C THR A 140 -3.68 0.73 6.97
N VAL A 141 -3.52 -0.38 6.26
CA VAL A 141 -2.26 -0.94 5.78
C VAL A 141 -2.40 -1.29 4.31
N MET A 142 -1.45 -0.89 3.47
CA MET A 142 -1.51 -1.20 2.04
C MET A 142 -1.09 -2.64 1.75
N ALA A 143 0.02 -3.10 2.35
CA ALA A 143 0.45 -4.49 2.20
C ALA A 143 1.35 -4.91 3.37
N GLY A 144 1.24 -6.20 3.76
CA GLY A 144 1.99 -6.83 4.85
C GLY A 144 1.07 -7.62 5.77
N ASP A 145 1.63 -8.46 6.62
CA ASP A 145 0.87 -9.24 7.58
C ASP A 145 0.65 -8.47 8.88
N THR A 146 -0.52 -8.65 9.49
CA THR A 146 -0.88 -7.98 10.73
C THR A 146 -1.27 -9.01 11.77
N ILE A 147 -0.64 -8.93 12.93
CA ILE A 147 -1.03 -9.73 14.10
C ILE A 147 -1.54 -8.76 15.17
N ILE A 148 -2.72 -9.03 15.70
CA ILE A 148 -3.32 -8.29 16.80
C ILE A 148 -3.54 -9.29 17.93
N ASP A 149 -2.72 -9.19 18.97
CA ASP A 149 -2.78 -10.06 20.13
C ASP A 149 -3.50 -9.32 21.28
N LEU A 150 -4.74 -9.71 21.53
CA LEU A 150 -5.57 -9.15 22.60
C LEU A 150 -5.34 -9.86 23.93
N GLY A 151 -4.56 -10.95 23.97
CA GLY A 151 -4.18 -11.64 25.20
C GLY A 151 -3.22 -10.82 26.06
N ASN A 152 -2.52 -9.87 25.46
CA ASN A 152 -1.55 -9.00 26.15
C ASN A 152 -2.13 -7.64 26.56
N THR A 153 -3.46 -7.48 26.54
CA THR A 153 -4.14 -6.27 26.99
C THR A 153 -5.33 -6.60 27.89
N TYR A 154 -5.76 -5.63 28.68
CA TYR A 154 -6.98 -5.75 29.46
C TYR A 154 -8.11 -5.06 28.73
N LEU A 155 -8.99 -5.86 28.10
CA LEU A 155 -10.18 -5.35 27.43
C LEU A 155 -11.19 -4.80 28.47
N PRO A 156 -11.65 -3.54 28.35
CA PRO A 156 -12.71 -3.01 29.19
C PRO A 156 -14.02 -3.78 29.07
N LYS A 157 -14.87 -3.66 30.07
CA LYS A 157 -16.26 -4.18 29.97
C LYS A 157 -17.01 -3.37 28.92
N GLY A 158 -17.93 -4.07 28.21
CA GLY A 158 -18.72 -3.48 27.12
C GLY A 158 -18.13 -3.77 25.76
N ASP A 159 -18.44 -2.92 24.80
CA ASP A 159 -18.08 -3.10 23.39
C ASP A 159 -16.73 -2.47 23.10
N ASN A 160 -15.85 -3.24 22.48
CA ASN A 160 -14.53 -2.81 22.02
C ASN A 160 -14.45 -3.01 20.51
N VAL A 161 -13.72 -2.16 19.79
CA VAL A 161 -13.74 -2.16 18.32
C VAL A 161 -12.33 -2.30 17.75
N VAL A 162 -12.22 -3.19 16.77
CA VAL A 162 -11.02 -3.33 15.92
C VAL A 162 -11.43 -3.13 14.48
N VAL A 163 -10.91 -2.09 13.83
CA VAL A 163 -11.13 -1.79 12.42
C VAL A 163 -9.81 -1.94 11.68
N VAL A 164 -9.76 -2.86 10.72
CA VAL A 164 -8.60 -3.05 9.83
C VAL A 164 -9.01 -2.91 8.38
N ARG A 165 -8.40 -1.97 7.69
CA ARG A 165 -8.52 -1.80 6.23
C ARG A 165 -7.19 -2.16 5.60
N LYS A 166 -7.20 -3.13 4.69
CA LYS A 166 -5.98 -3.66 4.11
C LYS A 166 -6.10 -3.81 2.59
N GLY A 167 -5.02 -3.50 1.87
CA GLY A 167 -4.92 -3.82 0.46
C GLY A 167 -4.56 -5.30 0.27
N PHE A 168 -3.38 -5.72 0.77
CA PHE A 168 -2.85 -7.07 0.56
C PHE A 168 -2.26 -7.65 1.84
N GLY A 169 -2.44 -8.97 2.06
CA GLY A 169 -1.82 -9.73 3.14
C GLY A 169 -2.80 -10.24 4.19
N LYS A 170 -2.28 -11.07 5.10
CA LYS A 170 -3.07 -11.76 6.13
C LYS A 170 -3.22 -10.89 7.38
N THR A 171 -4.39 -10.97 8.02
CA THR A 171 -4.64 -10.42 9.36
C THR A 171 -4.95 -11.57 10.31
N ARG A 172 -4.27 -11.62 11.45
CA ARG A 172 -4.53 -12.59 12.52
C ARG A 172 -4.89 -11.84 13.79
N VAL A 173 -6.03 -12.21 14.39
CA VAL A 173 -6.48 -11.64 15.66
C VAL A 173 -6.56 -12.76 16.69
N LEU A 174 -5.81 -12.61 17.79
CA LEU A 174 -5.82 -13.52 18.92
C LEU A 174 -6.74 -12.92 19.99
N VAL A 175 -7.82 -13.62 20.32
CA VAL A 175 -8.83 -13.14 21.26
C VAL A 175 -8.81 -13.99 22.52
N PRO A 176 -8.74 -13.39 23.73
CA PRO A 176 -8.79 -14.15 24.98
C PRO A 176 -10.11 -14.90 25.15
N VAL A 177 -10.03 -16.11 25.71
CA VAL A 177 -11.23 -16.89 26.06
C VAL A 177 -12.14 -16.11 27.00
N GLY A 178 -13.46 -16.19 26.78
CA GLY A 178 -14.48 -15.48 27.56
C GLY A 178 -14.77 -14.04 27.10
N VAL A 179 -14.23 -13.65 25.94
CA VAL A 179 -14.60 -12.42 25.24
C VAL A 179 -15.59 -12.78 24.13
N GLY A 180 -16.76 -12.15 24.10
CA GLY A 180 -17.72 -12.31 23.00
C GLY A 180 -17.17 -11.66 21.72
N VAL A 181 -17.23 -12.39 20.60
CA VAL A 181 -16.64 -11.97 19.33
C VAL A 181 -17.72 -11.74 18.29
N ALA A 182 -17.76 -10.54 17.72
CA ALA A 182 -18.48 -10.25 16.49
C ALA A 182 -17.47 -9.94 15.37
N ILE A 183 -17.62 -10.56 14.22
CA ILE A 183 -16.74 -10.37 13.06
C ILE A 183 -17.60 -9.91 11.89
N GLU A 184 -17.17 -8.85 11.22
CA GLU A 184 -17.65 -8.46 9.90
C GLU A 184 -16.45 -8.34 8.99
N HIS A 185 -16.29 -9.31 8.10
CA HIS A 185 -15.17 -9.40 7.17
C HIS A 185 -15.65 -9.27 5.74
N SER A 186 -15.13 -8.26 5.04
CA SER A 186 -15.37 -8.03 3.61
C SER A 186 -14.07 -8.22 2.84
N ALA A 187 -14.07 -9.08 1.83
CA ALA A 187 -12.92 -9.34 0.99
C ALA A 187 -13.32 -9.35 -0.49
N LEU A 188 -12.49 -8.71 -1.34
CA LEU A 188 -12.62 -8.88 -2.78
C LEU A 188 -12.18 -10.30 -3.19
N VAL A 189 -11.05 -10.77 -2.64
CA VAL A 189 -10.59 -12.16 -2.74
C VAL A 189 -9.86 -12.52 -1.46
N GLY A 190 -10.30 -13.55 -0.76
CA GLY A 190 -9.64 -13.99 0.47
C GLY A 190 -10.39 -15.09 1.20
N GLU A 191 -9.93 -15.37 2.41
CA GLU A 191 -10.48 -16.39 3.28
C GLU A 191 -10.66 -15.84 4.69
N LEU A 192 -11.79 -16.14 5.30
CA LEU A 192 -12.00 -15.96 6.74
C LEU A 192 -11.88 -17.31 7.43
N ALA A 193 -10.98 -17.41 8.41
CA ALA A 193 -10.89 -18.58 9.28
C ALA A 193 -11.25 -18.19 10.73
N VAL A 194 -12.28 -18.80 11.28
CA VAL A 194 -12.67 -18.64 12.69
C VAL A 194 -12.41 -19.97 13.39
N ASN A 195 -11.52 -19.97 14.38
CA ASN A 195 -11.11 -21.18 15.13
C ASN A 195 -10.76 -22.36 14.19
N GLY A 196 -10.06 -22.07 13.07
CA GLY A 196 -9.61 -23.07 12.12
C GLY A 196 -10.66 -23.54 11.10
N GLN A 197 -11.84 -22.96 11.07
CA GLN A 197 -12.85 -23.24 10.04
C GLN A 197 -12.77 -22.18 8.93
N PRO A 198 -12.27 -22.51 7.72
CA PRO A 198 -12.11 -21.56 6.65
C PRO A 198 -13.39 -21.36 5.83
N VAL A 199 -13.65 -20.11 5.44
CA VAL A 199 -14.71 -19.70 4.52
C VAL A 199 -14.08 -18.83 3.44
N ALA A 200 -14.09 -19.29 2.19
CA ALA A 200 -13.57 -18.52 1.05
C ALA A 200 -14.57 -17.43 0.63
N LEU A 201 -14.07 -16.24 0.37
CA LEU A 201 -14.86 -15.06 -0.01
C LEU A 201 -14.40 -14.51 -1.37
N LYS A 202 -15.35 -14.12 -2.22
CA LYS A 202 -15.12 -13.51 -3.53
C LYS A 202 -16.09 -12.34 -3.72
N ASN A 203 -15.64 -11.11 -3.39
CA ASN A 203 -16.44 -9.90 -3.37
C ASN A 203 -17.69 -10.06 -2.47
N GLU A 204 -17.47 -10.60 -1.29
CA GLU A 204 -18.50 -10.95 -0.33
C GLU A 204 -18.15 -10.38 1.05
N THR A 205 -19.19 -10.22 1.87
CA THR A 205 -19.07 -9.88 3.29
C THR A 205 -19.64 -11.02 4.11
N PHE A 206 -18.88 -11.48 5.08
CA PHE A 206 -19.28 -12.52 6.02
C PHE A 206 -19.39 -11.94 7.42
N SER A 207 -20.52 -12.19 8.09
CA SER A 207 -20.77 -11.77 9.47
C SER A 207 -20.86 -13.01 10.37
N TYR A 208 -20.18 -12.95 11.50
CA TYR A 208 -20.13 -14.03 12.48
C TYR A 208 -20.29 -13.45 13.89
N TYR A 209 -21.02 -14.15 14.74
CA TYR A 209 -21.13 -13.87 16.17
C TYR A 209 -20.81 -15.14 16.94
N SER A 210 -20.01 -15.03 18.01
CA SER A 210 -19.79 -16.16 18.92
C SER A 210 -21.06 -16.45 19.73
N ASP A 211 -21.25 -17.71 20.11
CA ASP A 211 -22.46 -18.16 20.81
C ASP A 211 -22.71 -17.44 22.16
N ASP A 212 -21.63 -16.99 22.78
CA ASP A 212 -21.62 -16.27 24.06
C ASP A 212 -21.63 -14.75 23.92
N TYR A 213 -21.75 -14.21 22.69
CA TYR A 213 -21.59 -12.77 22.41
C TYR A 213 -22.50 -11.90 23.27
N ASP A 214 -23.78 -12.24 23.37
CA ASP A 214 -24.77 -11.46 24.12
C ASP A 214 -24.60 -11.58 25.64
N ALA A 215 -24.10 -12.71 26.11
CA ALA A 215 -23.88 -12.99 27.54
C ALA A 215 -22.53 -12.48 28.04
N ALA A 216 -21.59 -12.22 27.14
CA ALA A 216 -20.24 -11.82 27.50
C ALA A 216 -20.18 -10.39 28.06
N SER A 217 -19.53 -10.23 29.21
CA SER A 217 -19.33 -8.92 29.82
C SER A 217 -18.31 -8.05 29.09
N ARG A 218 -17.45 -8.63 28.25
CA ARG A 218 -16.47 -8.00 27.37
C ARG A 218 -16.71 -8.50 25.97
N ARG A 219 -16.87 -7.60 25.04
CA ARG A 219 -17.18 -7.92 23.65
C ARG A 219 -16.17 -7.22 22.74
N ILE A 220 -15.84 -7.86 21.64
CA ILE A 220 -14.99 -7.30 20.62
C ILE A 220 -15.69 -7.37 19.26
N HIS A 221 -15.78 -6.24 18.56
CA HIS A 221 -16.30 -6.17 17.21
C HIS A 221 -15.13 -5.96 16.24
N ILE A 222 -14.87 -6.95 15.41
CA ILE A 222 -13.77 -6.98 14.44
C ILE A 222 -14.33 -6.67 13.06
N LEU A 223 -14.06 -5.47 12.57
CA LEU A 223 -14.46 -4.98 11.26
C LEU A 223 -13.24 -4.98 10.34
N THR A 224 -13.26 -5.79 9.29
CA THR A 224 -12.12 -5.89 8.37
C THR A 224 -12.56 -5.77 6.93
N ASN A 225 -11.82 -4.93 6.17
CA ASN A 225 -12.01 -4.76 4.74
C ASN A 225 -10.67 -5.02 4.04
N VAL A 226 -10.62 -6.01 3.16
CA VAL A 226 -9.40 -6.45 2.49
C VAL A 226 -9.65 -6.54 0.98
N LEU A 227 -8.71 -6.08 0.17
CA LEU A 227 -8.77 -6.32 -1.28
C LEU A 227 -8.37 -7.77 -1.59
N VAL A 228 -7.14 -8.17 -1.22
CA VAL A 228 -6.67 -9.55 -1.39
C VAL A 228 -5.95 -9.99 -0.14
N GLY A 229 -6.51 -10.95 0.58
CA GLY A 229 -5.90 -11.47 1.80
C GLY A 229 -6.90 -12.11 2.75
N ASP A 230 -6.37 -12.69 3.82
CA ASP A 230 -7.11 -13.53 4.72
C ASP A 230 -7.28 -12.88 6.10
N LEU A 231 -8.37 -13.23 6.77
CA LEU A 231 -8.58 -12.95 8.19
C LEU A 231 -8.63 -14.28 8.96
N GLU A 232 -7.80 -14.38 9.98
CA GLU A 232 -7.80 -15.50 10.91
C GLU A 232 -8.09 -15.00 12.33
N VAL A 233 -9.13 -15.52 12.96
CA VAL A 233 -9.49 -15.19 14.35
C VAL A 233 -9.38 -16.45 15.19
N LEU A 234 -8.56 -16.40 16.22
CA LEU A 234 -8.25 -17.52 17.10
C LEU A 234 -8.55 -17.16 18.55
N ALA A 235 -9.27 -18.02 19.26
CA ALA A 235 -9.39 -17.95 20.71
C ALA A 235 -8.11 -18.48 21.37
N VAL A 236 -7.55 -17.75 22.33
CA VAL A 236 -6.29 -18.04 23.04
C VAL A 236 -6.43 -17.88 24.56
#